data_9ee475f1c63bfee71c7fd2282a9133bf
#
_entry.id   9ee475f1c63bfee71c7fd2282a9133bf
#
_cell.length_a   1.000
_cell.length_b   1.000
_cell.length_c   1.000
_cell.angle_alpha   90.00
_cell.angle_beta   90.00
_cell.angle_gamma   90.00
#
_symmetry.space_group_name_H-M   'P 1'
#
loop_
_entity.id
_entity.type
_entity.pdbx_description
1 polymer ?
#
loop_
_entity_poly.entity_id
_entity_poly.type
_entity_poly.pdbx_seq_one_letter_code
_entity_poly.pdbx_strand_id
1 'polypeptide(L)'
;MAKDPIIKIKRSLFLTGINRAGKTLKSLGLDPFNLNADKIIFKSKKNAGYEGKLSKELETSIRKLIASVNKEARLNTFGSLAAKILFERTLTERLKIEQYLGRNPAIVQSEIKQPVFIIGMPRTGTTILHALMHEDENHRSPLYGNVYCQHQFHLLKIKQIVNSLKR
;
A
#
# COMPACT_ATOMS: atom_id res chain seq x y z
N MET A 1 18.44 -2.58 -41.19
CA MET A 1 17.57 -2.82 -40.03
C MET A 1 18.42 -3.29 -38.86
N ALA A 2 18.75 -2.41 -37.92
CA ALA A 2 19.50 -2.75 -36.73
C ALA A 2 18.58 -3.58 -35.80
N LYS A 3 19.00 -4.80 -35.43
CA LYS A 3 18.30 -5.59 -34.43
C LYS A 3 18.54 -4.91 -33.08
N ASP A 4 17.47 -4.41 -32.47
CA ASP A 4 17.52 -3.93 -31.11
C ASP A 4 18.13 -5.01 -30.19
N PRO A 5 19.09 -4.63 -29.32
CA PRO A 5 19.69 -5.59 -28.40
C PRO A 5 18.61 -6.03 -27.39
N ILE A 6 18.12 -7.25 -27.54
CA ILE A 6 17.23 -7.86 -26.54
C ILE A 6 17.99 -7.95 -25.24
N ILE A 7 17.73 -7.06 -24.30
CA ILE A 7 18.30 -7.10 -22.96
C ILE A 7 17.82 -8.40 -22.31
N LYS A 8 18.67 -9.43 -22.28
CA LYS A 8 18.43 -10.67 -21.57
C LYS A 8 18.50 -10.39 -20.06
N ILE A 9 17.36 -10.10 -19.45
CA ILE A 9 17.27 -9.99 -18.00
C ILE A 9 17.58 -11.36 -17.40
N LYS A 10 18.71 -11.49 -16.71
CA LYS A 10 19.07 -12.69 -15.95
C LYS A 10 18.06 -12.86 -14.82
N ARG A 11 17.11 -13.77 -14.98
CA ARG A 11 16.16 -14.11 -13.91
C ARG A 11 16.90 -14.87 -12.82
N SER A 12 16.69 -14.50 -11.56
CA SER A 12 17.21 -15.25 -10.41
C SER A 12 16.69 -16.69 -10.47
N LEU A 13 17.59 -17.67 -10.22
CA LEU A 13 17.23 -19.08 -10.15
C LEU A 13 16.15 -19.34 -9.08
N PHE A 14 16.22 -18.61 -8.00
CA PHE A 14 15.21 -18.63 -6.92
C PHE A 14 13.80 -18.27 -7.41
N LEU A 15 13.65 -17.17 -8.15
CA LEU A 15 12.36 -16.75 -8.73
C LEU A 15 11.85 -17.76 -9.76
N THR A 16 12.75 -18.36 -10.52
CA THR A 16 12.41 -19.40 -11.50
C THR A 16 11.89 -20.65 -10.79
N GLY A 17 12.52 -21.05 -9.69
CA GLY A 17 12.10 -22.18 -8.85
C GLY A 17 10.69 -21.97 -8.27
N ILE A 18 10.43 -20.81 -7.66
CA ILE A 18 9.11 -20.46 -7.12
C ILE A 18 8.02 -20.51 -8.20
N ASN A 19 8.30 -19.94 -9.36
CA ASN A 19 7.32 -19.90 -10.45
C ASN A 19 7.06 -21.29 -11.05
N ARG A 20 8.07 -22.17 -11.11
CA ARG A 20 7.89 -23.56 -11.53
C ARG A 20 7.06 -24.34 -10.52
N ALA A 21 7.41 -24.29 -9.24
CA ALA A 21 6.67 -24.94 -8.17
C ALA A 21 5.21 -24.48 -8.14
N GLY A 22 4.97 -23.17 -8.28
CA GLY A 22 3.62 -22.63 -8.32
C GLY A 22 2.80 -23.08 -9.53
N LYS A 23 3.42 -23.22 -10.71
CA LYS A 23 2.76 -23.80 -11.89
C LYS A 23 2.34 -25.25 -11.64
N THR A 24 3.23 -26.05 -11.06
CA THR A 24 2.93 -27.46 -10.74
C THR A 24 1.79 -27.56 -9.71
N LEU A 25 1.80 -26.73 -8.66
CA LEU A 25 0.70 -26.70 -7.68
C LEU A 25 -0.63 -26.30 -8.33
N LYS A 26 -0.58 -25.31 -9.22
CA LYS A 26 -1.77 -24.84 -9.94
C LYS A 26 -2.35 -25.91 -10.89
N SER A 27 -1.51 -26.71 -11.54
CA SER A 27 -1.95 -27.84 -12.37
C SER A 27 -2.57 -28.96 -11.56
N LEU A 28 -2.27 -29.06 -10.25
CA LEU A 28 -2.89 -29.97 -9.29
C LEU A 28 -4.16 -29.40 -8.62
N GLY A 29 -4.65 -28.25 -9.12
CA GLY A 29 -5.83 -27.58 -8.54
C GLY A 29 -5.54 -26.80 -7.24
N LEU A 30 -4.29 -26.74 -6.80
CA LEU A 30 -3.88 -26.03 -5.59
C LEU A 30 -3.30 -24.66 -5.99
N ASP A 31 -4.01 -23.57 -5.71
CA ASP A 31 -3.51 -22.21 -5.91
C ASP A 31 -3.40 -21.48 -4.55
N PRO A 32 -2.32 -21.73 -3.79
CA PRO A 32 -2.14 -21.14 -2.46
C PRO A 32 -1.95 -19.61 -2.49
N PHE A 33 -1.64 -19.08 -3.64
CA PHE A 33 -1.38 -17.65 -3.85
C PHE A 33 -2.52 -16.95 -4.60
N ASN A 34 -3.67 -17.61 -4.73
CA ASN A 34 -4.85 -16.99 -5.33
C ASN A 34 -5.26 -15.73 -4.56
N LEU A 35 -5.49 -14.64 -5.29
CA LEU A 35 -5.98 -13.39 -4.74
C LEU A 35 -7.49 -13.51 -4.49
N ASN A 36 -7.85 -13.79 -3.26
CA ASN A 36 -9.24 -13.86 -2.82
C ASN A 36 -9.53 -12.67 -1.89
N ALA A 37 -10.54 -11.88 -2.25
CA ALA A 37 -10.91 -10.66 -1.53
C ALA A 37 -11.30 -10.95 -0.08
N ASP A 38 -12.10 -11.99 0.16
CA ASP A 38 -12.57 -12.32 1.51
C ASP A 38 -11.41 -12.74 2.43
N LYS A 39 -10.48 -13.55 1.91
CA LYS A 39 -9.29 -13.96 2.65
C LYS A 39 -8.38 -12.77 2.97
N ILE A 40 -8.20 -11.85 2.03
CA ILE A 40 -7.38 -10.64 2.23
C ILE A 40 -8.05 -9.74 3.26
N ILE A 41 -9.36 -9.49 3.15
CA ILE A 41 -10.12 -8.67 4.10
C ILE A 41 -10.06 -9.30 5.50
N PHE A 42 -10.36 -10.58 5.61
CA PHE A 42 -10.33 -11.28 6.90
C PHE A 42 -8.96 -11.18 7.58
N LYS A 43 -7.89 -11.48 6.82
CA LYS A 43 -6.53 -11.45 7.36
C LYS A 43 -6.09 -10.03 7.73
N SER A 44 -6.45 -9.03 6.94
CA SER A 44 -6.15 -7.63 7.22
C SER A 44 -6.88 -7.14 8.46
N LYS A 45 -8.15 -7.49 8.64
CA LYS A 45 -8.91 -7.19 9.85
C LYS A 45 -8.28 -7.83 11.08
N LYS A 46 -7.91 -9.10 10.99
CA LYS A 46 -7.24 -9.83 12.09
C LYS A 46 -5.91 -9.16 12.44
N ASN A 47 -5.09 -8.83 11.45
CA ASN A 47 -3.79 -8.20 11.66
C ASN A 47 -3.90 -6.76 12.22
N ALA A 48 -4.98 -6.06 11.89
CA ALA A 48 -5.27 -4.74 12.43
C ALA A 48 -5.94 -4.76 13.81
N GLY A 49 -6.45 -5.90 14.26
CA GLY A 49 -7.35 -5.98 15.42
C GLY A 49 -8.65 -5.20 15.19
N TYR A 50 -9.16 -5.17 13.94
CA TYR A 50 -10.32 -4.40 13.54
C TYR A 50 -11.59 -5.23 13.60
N GLU A 51 -12.48 -4.94 14.55
CA GLU A 51 -13.74 -5.65 14.73
C GLU A 51 -14.92 -5.00 13.98
N GLY A 52 -14.75 -3.75 13.54
CA GLY A 52 -15.78 -2.99 12.81
C GLY A 52 -16.13 -3.60 11.44
N LYS A 53 -17.22 -3.11 10.85
CA LYS A 53 -17.55 -3.39 9.44
C LYS A 53 -16.79 -2.43 8.54
N LEU A 54 -16.27 -2.92 7.41
CA LEU A 54 -15.72 -2.05 6.39
C LEU A 54 -16.84 -1.18 5.80
N SER A 55 -16.51 0.04 5.39
CA SER A 55 -17.46 0.81 4.60
C SER A 55 -17.78 0.09 3.29
N LYS A 56 -19.00 0.23 2.82
CA LYS A 56 -19.47 -0.42 1.59
C LYS A 56 -18.62 -0.03 0.38
N GLU A 57 -18.18 1.22 0.34
CA GLU A 57 -17.33 1.78 -0.71
C GLU A 57 -15.96 1.13 -0.70
N LEU A 58 -15.33 1.00 0.46
CA LEU A 58 -14.01 0.38 0.61
C LEU A 58 -14.06 -1.11 0.24
N GLU A 59 -15.04 -1.84 0.74
CA GLU A 59 -15.22 -3.25 0.43
C GLU A 59 -15.43 -3.47 -1.07
N THR A 60 -16.30 -2.67 -1.70
CA THR A 60 -16.56 -2.74 -3.15
C THR A 60 -15.30 -2.44 -3.95
N SER A 61 -14.53 -1.43 -3.56
CA SER A 61 -13.28 -1.04 -4.21
C SER A 61 -12.22 -2.15 -4.15
N ILE A 62 -12.06 -2.77 -2.99
CA ILE A 62 -11.12 -3.90 -2.81
C ILE A 62 -11.54 -5.08 -3.68
N ARG A 63 -12.83 -5.44 -3.68
CA ARG A 63 -13.33 -6.54 -4.51
C ARG A 63 -13.12 -6.29 -6.00
N LYS A 64 -13.41 -5.08 -6.48
CA LYS A 64 -13.16 -4.68 -7.88
C LYS A 64 -11.68 -4.72 -8.22
N LEU A 65 -10.80 -4.18 -7.37
CA LEU A 65 -9.36 -4.21 -7.57
C LEU A 65 -8.83 -5.64 -7.71
N ILE A 66 -9.20 -6.52 -6.79
CA ILE A 66 -8.75 -7.91 -6.80
C ILE A 66 -9.30 -8.65 -8.03
N ALA A 67 -10.55 -8.42 -8.40
CA ALA A 67 -11.14 -9.00 -9.60
C ALA A 67 -10.41 -8.55 -10.89
N SER A 68 -10.10 -7.25 -11.01
CA SER A 68 -9.34 -6.70 -12.13
C SER A 68 -7.93 -7.29 -12.22
N VAL A 69 -7.22 -7.35 -11.09
CA VAL A 69 -5.87 -7.95 -11.05
C VAL A 69 -5.90 -9.43 -11.45
N ASN A 70 -6.86 -10.20 -10.96
CA ASN A 70 -7.00 -11.61 -11.33
C ASN A 70 -7.30 -11.78 -12.83
N LYS A 71 -8.11 -10.88 -13.42
CA LYS A 71 -8.53 -10.96 -14.83
C LYS A 71 -7.44 -10.44 -15.78
N GLU A 72 -6.77 -9.35 -15.44
CA GLU A 72 -6.00 -8.57 -16.40
C GLU A 72 -4.49 -8.65 -16.20
N ALA A 73 -3.99 -8.75 -14.95
CA ALA A 73 -2.57 -8.60 -14.65
C ALA A 73 -1.70 -9.82 -15.02
N ARG A 74 -2.30 -10.98 -15.32
CA ARG A 74 -1.59 -12.23 -15.69
C ARG A 74 -0.38 -12.52 -14.81
N LEU A 75 -0.53 -12.36 -13.49
CA LEU A 75 0.56 -12.51 -12.54
C LEU A 75 1.11 -13.94 -12.52
N ASN A 76 2.43 -14.07 -12.44
CA ASN A 76 3.07 -15.33 -12.11
C ASN A 76 2.95 -15.61 -10.61
N THR A 77 3.37 -16.77 -10.14
CA THR A 77 3.24 -17.18 -8.73
C THR A 77 3.87 -16.19 -7.76
N PHE A 78 5.08 -15.72 -8.06
CA PHE A 78 5.75 -14.70 -7.25
C PHE A 78 5.00 -13.35 -7.26
N GLY A 79 4.51 -12.94 -8.43
CA GLY A 79 3.71 -11.71 -8.57
C GLY A 79 2.41 -11.79 -7.78
N SER A 80 1.72 -12.93 -7.80
CA SER A 80 0.51 -13.14 -7.00
C SER A 80 0.80 -13.08 -5.49
N LEU A 81 1.91 -13.68 -5.05
CA LEU A 81 2.35 -13.59 -3.65
C LEU A 81 2.67 -12.16 -3.26
N ALA A 82 3.43 -11.44 -4.08
CA ALA A 82 3.79 -10.05 -3.82
C ALA A 82 2.55 -9.14 -3.77
N ALA A 83 1.62 -9.30 -4.71
CA ALA A 83 0.36 -8.56 -4.72
C ALA A 83 -0.49 -8.86 -3.48
N LYS A 84 -0.57 -10.13 -3.07
CA LYS A 84 -1.30 -10.52 -1.85
C LYS A 84 -0.72 -9.84 -0.62
N ILE A 85 0.60 -9.89 -0.44
CA ILE A 85 1.27 -9.24 0.69
C ILE A 85 1.04 -7.73 0.68
N LEU A 86 1.13 -7.10 -0.50
CA LEU A 86 0.89 -5.67 -0.66
C LEU A 86 -0.54 -5.29 -0.27
N PHE A 87 -1.55 -6.01 -0.75
CA PHE A 87 -2.95 -5.71 -0.45
C PHE A 87 -3.28 -5.96 1.02
N GLU A 88 -2.81 -7.07 1.60
CA GLU A 88 -2.98 -7.35 3.03
C GLU A 88 -2.35 -6.26 3.89
N ARG A 89 -1.14 -5.84 3.58
CA ARG A 89 -0.43 -4.78 4.30
C ARG A 89 -1.17 -3.44 4.19
N THR A 90 -1.47 -3.01 2.96
CA THR A 90 -2.13 -1.72 2.70
C THR A 90 -3.48 -1.62 3.40
N LEU A 91 -4.30 -2.68 3.31
CA LEU A 91 -5.59 -2.70 3.98
C LEU A 91 -5.44 -2.73 5.51
N THR A 92 -4.48 -3.50 6.04
CA THR A 92 -4.20 -3.54 7.47
C THR A 92 -3.86 -2.14 8.01
N GLU A 93 -2.97 -1.42 7.33
CA GLU A 93 -2.57 -0.07 7.75
C GLU A 93 -3.75 0.91 7.64
N ARG A 94 -4.56 0.82 6.59
CA ARG A 94 -5.78 1.61 6.46
C ARG A 94 -6.72 1.40 7.63
N LEU A 95 -6.97 0.16 8.01
CA LEU A 95 -7.86 -0.16 9.13
C LEU A 95 -7.33 0.33 10.48
N LYS A 96 -6.02 0.28 10.69
CA LYS A 96 -5.38 0.86 11.88
C LYS A 96 -5.56 2.37 11.94
N ILE A 97 -5.42 3.06 10.80
CA ILE A 97 -5.67 4.49 10.70
C ILE A 97 -7.14 4.80 11.06
N GLU A 98 -8.08 4.07 10.50
CA GLU A 98 -9.51 4.26 10.81
C GLU A 98 -9.81 4.08 12.31
N GLN A 99 -9.24 3.06 12.95
CA GLN A 99 -9.37 2.87 14.40
C GLN A 99 -8.74 4.03 15.18
N TYR A 100 -7.58 4.49 14.76
CA TYR A 100 -6.90 5.60 15.41
C TYR A 100 -7.71 6.89 15.32
N LEU A 101 -8.25 7.20 14.15
CA LEU A 101 -9.11 8.38 13.95
C LEU A 101 -10.41 8.27 14.75
N GLY A 102 -11.01 7.09 14.82
CA GLY A 102 -12.21 6.86 15.66
C GLY A 102 -11.96 7.07 17.15
N ARG A 103 -10.74 6.79 17.64
CA ARG A 103 -10.34 7.05 19.03
C ARG A 103 -9.90 8.50 19.29
N ASN A 104 -9.63 9.27 18.24
CA ASN A 104 -9.10 10.63 18.33
C ASN A 104 -9.91 11.58 17.41
N PRO A 105 -11.19 11.86 17.71
CA PRO A 105 -12.05 12.65 16.85
C PRO A 105 -11.55 14.09 16.64
N ALA A 106 -10.80 14.64 17.58
CA ALA A 106 -10.19 15.96 17.45
C ALA A 106 -9.26 16.08 16.24
N ILE A 107 -8.64 14.97 15.81
CA ILE A 107 -7.79 14.97 14.61
C ILE A 107 -8.64 15.14 13.35
N VAL A 108 -9.80 14.48 13.29
CA VAL A 108 -10.71 14.57 12.14
C VAL A 108 -11.31 15.99 12.01
N GLN A 109 -11.47 16.68 13.15
CA GLN A 109 -12.00 18.05 13.18
C GLN A 109 -10.92 19.11 12.92
N SER A 110 -9.65 18.72 12.86
CA SER A 110 -8.56 19.66 12.60
C SER A 110 -8.65 20.19 11.16
N GLU A 111 -8.64 21.49 11.02
CA GLU A 111 -8.65 22.15 9.73
C GLU A 111 -7.29 22.00 9.03
N ILE A 112 -7.30 21.53 7.80
CA ILE A 112 -6.09 21.52 6.94
C ILE A 112 -6.09 22.82 6.14
N LYS A 113 -5.19 23.74 6.51
CA LYS A 113 -5.07 25.04 5.85
C LYS A 113 -4.16 24.93 4.63
N GLN A 114 -4.65 25.41 3.49
CA GLN A 114 -3.90 25.56 2.24
C GLN A 114 -3.07 24.34 1.84
N PRO A 115 -3.69 23.14 1.68
CA PRO A 115 -2.92 21.97 1.29
C PRO A 115 -2.37 22.12 -0.13
N VAL A 116 -1.08 21.79 -0.31
CA VAL A 116 -0.42 21.78 -1.62
C VAL A 116 -0.35 20.35 -2.13
N PHE A 117 -0.86 20.13 -3.34
CA PHE A 117 -0.83 18.82 -4.00
C PHE A 117 0.15 18.85 -5.17
N ILE A 118 1.16 17.96 -5.14
CA ILE A 118 2.08 17.77 -6.26
C ILE A 118 1.55 16.63 -7.12
N ILE A 119 1.11 16.96 -8.33
CA ILE A 119 0.55 16.00 -9.29
C ILE A 119 1.47 15.96 -10.51
N GLY A 120 1.82 14.76 -10.98
CA GLY A 120 2.63 14.58 -12.16
C GLY A 120 2.70 13.12 -12.61
N MET A 121 3.07 12.91 -13.87
CA MET A 121 3.34 11.59 -14.41
C MET A 121 4.61 10.99 -13.77
N PRO A 122 4.76 9.66 -13.74
CA PRO A 122 5.98 9.03 -13.28
C PRO A 122 7.22 9.60 -13.96
N ARG A 123 8.29 9.86 -13.19
CA ARG A 123 9.59 10.38 -13.61
C ARG A 123 9.59 11.85 -14.14
N THR A 124 8.63 12.67 -13.73
CA THR A 124 8.57 14.10 -14.07
C THR A 124 9.18 15.03 -12.99
N GLY A 125 9.91 14.48 -12.03
CA GLY A 125 10.58 15.28 -11.00
C GLY A 125 9.73 15.59 -9.76
N THR A 126 8.56 14.98 -9.58
CA THR A 126 7.68 15.20 -8.41
C THR A 126 8.39 14.93 -7.08
N THR A 127 9.29 13.94 -7.04
CA THR A 127 10.08 13.62 -5.84
C THR A 127 11.06 14.73 -5.48
N ILE A 128 11.72 15.33 -6.49
CA ILE A 128 12.65 16.45 -6.27
C ILE A 128 11.88 17.67 -5.80
N LEU A 129 10.74 17.98 -6.44
CA LEU A 129 9.89 19.09 -6.04
C LEU A 129 9.38 18.93 -4.60
N HIS A 130 8.95 17.72 -4.23
CA HIS A 130 8.54 17.41 -2.87
C HIS A 130 9.69 17.63 -1.87
N ALA A 131 10.92 17.21 -2.20
CA ALA A 131 12.09 17.41 -1.36
C ALA A 131 12.42 18.91 -1.20
N LEU A 132 12.38 19.68 -2.29
CA LEU A 132 12.62 21.14 -2.25
C LEU A 132 11.57 21.85 -1.39
N MET A 133 10.29 21.50 -1.52
CA MET A 133 9.23 22.06 -0.67
C MET A 133 9.37 21.66 0.80
N HIS A 134 10.01 20.52 1.09
CA HIS A 134 10.27 20.10 2.46
C HIS A 134 11.33 20.95 3.16
N GLU A 135 12.28 21.53 2.41
CA GLU A 135 13.31 22.41 2.94
C GLU A 135 12.78 23.81 3.30
N ASP A 136 11.59 24.17 2.81
CA ASP A 136 10.93 25.43 3.17
C ASP A 136 10.25 25.30 4.53
N GLU A 137 10.66 26.13 5.50
CA GLU A 137 10.13 26.14 6.88
C GLU A 137 8.61 26.41 6.93
N ASN A 138 8.04 27.08 5.91
CA ASN A 138 6.61 27.35 5.81
C ASN A 138 5.81 26.14 5.29
N HIS A 139 6.49 25.11 4.79
CA HIS A 139 5.85 23.92 4.25
C HIS A 139 6.20 22.67 5.08
N ARG A 140 5.18 21.92 5.43
CA ARG A 140 5.36 20.63 6.05
C ARG A 140 4.98 19.53 5.08
N SER A 141 5.95 18.74 4.65
CA SER A 141 5.70 17.57 3.81
C SER A 141 5.90 16.24 4.56
N PRO A 142 5.12 15.20 4.27
CA PRO A 142 5.32 13.89 4.84
C PRO A 142 6.60 13.26 4.27
N LEU A 143 7.54 12.89 5.12
CA LEU A 143 8.74 12.15 4.71
C LEU A 143 8.40 10.69 4.39
N TYR A 144 9.20 10.07 3.52
CA TYR A 144 9.05 8.66 3.14
C TYR A 144 8.96 7.73 4.36
N GLY A 145 9.81 7.90 5.36
CA GLY A 145 9.75 7.15 6.61
C GLY A 145 8.45 7.35 7.39
N ASN A 146 7.83 8.52 7.28
CA ASN A 146 6.54 8.81 7.93
C ASN A 146 5.38 8.09 7.25
N VAL A 147 5.49 7.83 5.93
CA VAL A 147 4.44 7.19 5.13
C VAL A 147 4.56 5.67 5.14
N TYR A 148 5.78 5.13 5.09
CA TYR A 148 6.03 3.70 4.95
C TYR A 148 6.40 2.97 6.24
N CYS A 149 6.97 3.66 7.24
CA CYS A 149 7.29 3.08 8.55
C CYS A 149 6.21 3.37 9.58
N GLN A 150 4.95 3.27 9.20
CA GLN A 150 3.79 3.72 9.99
C GLN A 150 3.67 3.12 11.40
N HIS A 151 4.33 2.00 11.69
CA HIS A 151 4.13 1.30 12.96
C HIS A 151 4.87 1.87 14.17
N GLN A 152 5.99 2.56 14.02
CA GLN A 152 6.74 3.06 15.18
C GLN A 152 6.82 4.59 15.29
N PHE A 153 6.82 5.30 14.18
CA PHE A 153 7.01 6.74 14.16
C PHE A 153 5.71 7.57 14.23
N HIS A 154 4.58 7.02 13.77
CA HIS A 154 3.30 7.75 13.78
C HIS A 154 2.79 8.04 15.19
N LEU A 155 2.88 7.09 16.10
CA LEU A 155 2.43 7.31 17.48
C LEU A 155 3.24 8.39 18.21
N LEU A 156 4.54 8.49 17.92
CA LEU A 156 5.41 9.51 18.53
C LEU A 156 5.19 10.89 17.91
N LYS A 157 5.08 11.00 16.58
CA LYS A 157 4.89 12.30 15.91
C LYS A 157 3.47 12.85 16.00
N ILE A 158 2.46 12.00 15.97
CA ILE A 158 1.06 12.47 16.19
C ILE A 158 0.91 12.98 17.64
N LYS A 159 1.54 12.33 18.63
CA LYS A 159 1.61 12.88 19.99
C LYS A 159 2.28 14.26 20.02
N GLN A 160 3.37 14.46 19.27
CA GLN A 160 4.03 15.77 19.18
C GLN A 160 3.15 16.83 18.51
N ILE A 161 2.41 16.46 17.43
CA ILE A 161 1.50 17.38 16.74
C ILE A 161 0.32 17.75 17.63
N VAL A 162 -0.31 16.77 18.27
CA VAL A 162 -1.42 17.02 19.22
C VAL A 162 -0.95 17.89 20.38
N ASN A 163 0.27 17.71 20.86
CA ASN A 163 0.84 18.54 21.94
C ASN A 163 1.21 19.95 21.45
N SER A 164 1.59 20.14 20.18
CA SER A 164 1.86 21.47 19.61
C SER A 164 0.57 22.25 19.26
N LEU A 165 -0.53 21.58 19.01
CA LEU A 165 -1.85 22.20 18.79
C LEU A 165 -2.56 22.58 20.10
N LYS A 166 -2.06 22.12 21.26
CA LYS A 166 -2.58 22.48 22.60
C LYS A 166 -1.86 23.65 23.25
N ARG A 167 -0.85 24.21 22.60
CA ARG A 167 -0.19 25.47 22.98
C ARG A 167 -0.66 26.60 22.08
#